data_52b56a3914a3878b166e933dd7bd9adb
#
_entry.id   52b56a3914a3878b166e933dd7bd9adb
#
_cell.length_a   1.000
_cell.length_b   1.000
_cell.length_c   1.000
_cell.angle_alpha   90.00
_cell.angle_beta   90.00
_cell.angle_gamma   90.00
#
_symmetry.space_group_name_H-M   'P 1'
#
loop_
_entity.id
_entity.type
_entity.pdbx_description
1 polymer ?
#
loop_
_entity_poly.entity_id
_entity_poly.type
_entity_poly.pdbx_seq_one_letter_code
_entity_poly.pdbx_strand_id
1 'polypeptide(L)'
;MRNREKDAAEMAERRARLLEAGFRLFAARSIEAVTLTEIAAEAGVGIVTLYRYFKTKPDLVIELGTRKWAEYYAEVEKAYAARGGERMDAAAEMDFFLDSVIELYRSHRDLLRFNRNFDAYVIHEECTAGQMRPYNEAVHVFARKFHTVYRKAKADGTLDTSIPERRLFVNTLYAFLSVAGKYAEGLLYPPDGPQDLTDELLLLKRIFLGAIVRRPS
;
A
#
# COMPACT_ATOMS: atom_id res chain seq x y z
N MET A 1 -27.90 24.38 -13.46
CA MET A 1 -26.95 23.24 -13.64
C MET A 1 -25.53 23.63 -13.39
N ARG A 2 -25.00 24.68 -14.00
CA ARG A 2 -23.61 25.17 -13.90
C ARG A 2 -23.11 25.46 -12.46
N ASN A 3 -23.97 25.84 -11.53
CA ASN A 3 -23.61 26.13 -10.12
C ASN A 3 -23.39 24.84 -9.31
N ARG A 4 -24.21 23.79 -9.50
CA ARG A 4 -24.08 22.52 -8.78
C ARG A 4 -22.80 21.73 -9.13
N GLU A 5 -22.36 21.77 -10.39
CA GLU A 5 -21.13 21.14 -10.84
C GLU A 5 -19.90 21.83 -10.24
N LYS A 6 -19.93 23.16 -10.20
CA LYS A 6 -18.86 23.95 -9.56
C LYS A 6 -18.78 23.68 -8.06
N ASP A 7 -19.94 23.65 -7.39
CA ASP A 7 -20.00 23.36 -5.96
C ASP A 7 -19.49 21.95 -5.65
N ALA A 8 -19.84 20.96 -6.48
CA ALA A 8 -19.35 19.58 -6.35
C ALA A 8 -17.82 19.48 -6.56
N ALA A 9 -17.28 20.19 -7.55
CA ALA A 9 -15.85 20.23 -7.80
C ALA A 9 -15.07 20.87 -6.63
N GLU A 10 -15.56 22.00 -6.10
CA GLU A 10 -14.97 22.65 -4.94
C GLU A 10 -15.01 21.76 -3.68
N MET A 11 -16.12 21.01 -3.49
CA MET A 11 -16.23 20.05 -2.40
C MET A 11 -15.20 18.90 -2.54
N ALA A 12 -15.07 18.34 -3.76
CA ALA A 12 -14.09 17.29 -4.04
C ALA A 12 -12.64 17.77 -3.81
N GLU A 13 -12.32 19.00 -4.24
CA GLU A 13 -11.01 19.60 -4.05
C GLU A 13 -10.68 19.81 -2.56
N ARG A 14 -11.63 20.34 -1.76
CA ARG A 14 -11.45 20.50 -0.31
C ARG A 14 -11.25 19.15 0.38
N ARG A 15 -12.01 18.12 -0.01
CA ARG A 15 -11.85 16.77 0.52
C ARG A 15 -10.45 16.23 0.17
N ALA A 16 -9.99 16.40 -1.06
CA ALA A 16 -8.67 15.98 -1.49
C ALA A 16 -7.56 16.67 -0.67
N ARG A 17 -7.66 17.98 -0.42
CA ARG A 17 -6.69 18.72 0.41
C ARG A 17 -6.65 18.21 1.85
N LEU A 18 -7.80 17.88 2.44
CA LEU A 18 -7.87 17.29 3.78
C LEU A 18 -7.18 15.93 3.85
N LEU A 19 -7.43 15.06 2.86
CA LEU A 19 -6.79 13.75 2.78
C LEU A 19 -5.27 13.88 2.59
N GLU A 20 -4.82 14.79 1.73
CA GLU A 20 -3.39 15.00 1.49
C GLU A 20 -2.67 15.58 2.70
N ALA A 21 -3.29 16.55 3.40
CA ALA A 21 -2.77 17.09 4.65
C ALA A 21 -2.68 16.00 5.73
N GLY A 22 -3.73 15.18 5.87
CA GLY A 22 -3.74 14.05 6.78
C GLY A 22 -2.64 13.05 6.46
N PHE A 23 -2.44 12.71 5.18
CA PHE A 23 -1.40 11.79 4.77
C PHE A 23 0.01 12.26 5.17
N ARG A 24 0.36 13.51 4.84
CA ARG A 24 1.67 14.07 5.21
C ARG A 24 1.91 14.02 6.71
N LEU A 25 0.92 14.41 7.51
CA LEU A 25 1.04 14.39 8.96
C LEU A 25 1.15 12.98 9.54
N PHE A 26 0.36 12.04 9.05
CA PHE A 26 0.36 10.64 9.51
C PHE A 26 1.59 9.83 9.05
N ALA A 27 2.18 10.20 7.91
CA ALA A 27 3.43 9.59 7.46
C ALA A 27 4.65 10.09 8.26
N ALA A 28 4.57 11.33 8.78
CA ALA A 28 5.63 11.94 9.58
C ALA A 28 5.55 11.62 11.07
N ARG A 29 4.33 11.33 11.60
CA ARG A 29 4.06 11.09 13.02
C ARG A 29 3.06 9.94 13.17
N SER A 30 2.92 9.38 14.41
CA SER A 30 1.87 8.39 14.65
C SER A 30 0.47 9.01 14.44
N ILE A 31 -0.46 8.19 13.97
CA ILE A 31 -1.83 8.66 13.70
C ILE A 31 -2.47 9.19 14.98
N GLU A 32 -2.23 8.56 16.13
CA GLU A 32 -2.77 8.99 17.43
C GLU A 32 -2.34 10.40 17.80
N ALA A 33 -1.08 10.75 17.52
CA ALA A 33 -0.48 12.05 17.90
C ALA A 33 -0.97 13.22 17.04
N VAL A 34 -1.64 12.99 15.93
CA VAL A 34 -2.15 14.03 15.01
C VAL A 34 -3.63 14.29 15.31
N THR A 35 -4.01 15.54 15.48
CA THR A 35 -5.41 15.94 15.71
C THR A 35 -6.13 16.34 14.41
N LEU A 36 -7.46 16.22 14.37
CA LEU A 36 -8.26 16.73 13.25
C LEU A 36 -8.13 18.25 13.08
N THR A 37 -7.85 18.98 14.16
CA THR A 37 -7.61 20.44 14.12
C THR A 37 -6.32 20.76 13.39
N GLU A 38 -5.23 20.00 13.61
CA GLU A 38 -3.97 20.16 12.87
C GLU A 38 -4.17 19.86 11.38
N ILE A 39 -4.92 18.79 11.05
CA ILE A 39 -5.22 18.44 9.65
C ILE A 39 -6.03 19.55 8.97
N ALA A 40 -7.04 20.11 9.64
CA ALA A 40 -7.84 21.19 9.10
C ALA A 40 -6.99 22.44 8.85
N ALA A 41 -6.12 22.81 9.80
CA ALA A 41 -5.20 23.93 9.68
C ALA A 41 -4.22 23.74 8.52
N GLU A 42 -3.59 22.55 8.41
CA GLU A 42 -2.65 22.19 7.33
C GLU A 42 -3.34 22.20 5.95
N ALA A 43 -4.61 21.79 5.87
CA ALA A 43 -5.42 21.84 4.65
C ALA A 43 -5.94 23.23 4.29
N GLY A 44 -5.76 24.25 5.16
CA GLY A 44 -6.28 25.60 4.98
C GLY A 44 -7.81 25.66 5.03
N VAL A 45 -8.43 24.84 5.90
CA VAL A 45 -9.89 24.84 6.11
C VAL A 45 -10.23 24.94 7.60
N GLY A 46 -11.43 25.43 7.91
CA GLY A 46 -11.91 25.44 9.30
C GLY A 46 -12.28 24.03 9.78
N ILE A 47 -12.11 23.76 11.08
CA ILE A 47 -12.45 22.47 11.71
C ILE A 47 -13.92 22.06 11.48
N VAL A 48 -14.84 23.01 11.48
CA VAL A 48 -16.26 22.77 11.19
C VAL A 48 -16.44 22.23 9.75
N THR A 49 -15.65 22.73 8.82
CA THR A 49 -15.64 22.24 7.45
C THR A 49 -15.14 20.80 7.38
N LEU A 50 -14.07 20.45 8.11
CA LEU A 50 -13.57 19.07 8.19
C LEU A 50 -14.67 18.10 8.66
N TYR A 51 -15.39 18.44 9.75
CA TYR A 51 -16.47 17.59 10.29
C TYR A 51 -17.66 17.39 9.32
N ARG A 52 -17.81 18.23 8.30
CA ARG A 52 -18.78 17.99 7.22
C ARG A 52 -18.38 16.87 6.27
N TYR A 53 -17.07 16.59 6.17
CA TYR A 53 -16.52 15.53 5.32
C TYR A 53 -16.26 14.22 6.10
N PHE A 54 -15.77 14.34 7.31
CA PHE A 54 -15.36 13.21 8.15
C PHE A 54 -15.95 13.38 9.55
N LYS A 55 -16.85 12.48 9.93
CA LYS A 55 -17.52 12.53 11.24
C LYS A 55 -16.56 12.22 12.37
N THR A 56 -15.63 11.28 12.12
CA THR A 56 -14.65 10.80 13.08
C THR A 56 -13.25 10.76 12.45
N LYS A 57 -12.24 10.68 13.29
CA LYS A 57 -10.86 10.49 12.83
C LYS A 57 -10.66 9.13 12.14
N PRO A 58 -11.20 8.00 12.64
CA PRO A 58 -11.20 6.74 11.90
C PRO A 58 -11.77 6.84 10.49
N ASP A 59 -12.87 7.57 10.28
CA ASP A 59 -13.44 7.74 8.92
C ASP A 59 -12.42 8.37 7.95
N LEU A 60 -11.72 9.41 8.40
CA LEU A 60 -10.68 10.07 7.61
C LEU A 60 -9.49 9.13 7.35
N VAL A 61 -9.02 8.45 8.38
CA VAL A 61 -7.86 7.54 8.30
C VAL A 61 -8.12 6.37 7.36
N ILE A 62 -9.29 5.73 7.48
CA ILE A 62 -9.67 4.58 6.64
C ILE A 62 -9.83 5.02 5.18
N GLU A 63 -10.49 6.15 4.92
CA GLU A 63 -10.64 6.66 3.55
C GLU A 63 -9.29 7.02 2.94
N LEU A 64 -8.40 7.64 3.71
CA LEU A 64 -7.06 7.98 3.28
C LEU A 64 -6.27 6.72 2.89
N GLY A 65 -6.24 5.71 3.76
CA GLY A 65 -5.57 4.43 3.47
C GLY A 65 -6.16 3.75 2.24
N THR A 66 -7.48 3.69 2.12
CA THR A 66 -8.18 3.15 0.94
C THR A 66 -7.73 3.84 -0.34
N ARG A 67 -7.71 5.18 -0.33
CA ARG A 67 -7.34 5.97 -1.50
C ARG A 67 -5.88 5.81 -1.88
N LYS A 68 -4.95 5.88 -0.91
CA LYS A 68 -3.51 5.78 -1.18
C LYS A 68 -3.12 4.41 -1.73
N TRP A 69 -3.70 3.34 -1.23
CA TRP A 69 -3.48 2.01 -1.80
C TRP A 69 -4.10 1.86 -3.20
N ALA A 70 -5.27 2.43 -3.45
CA ALA A 70 -5.88 2.40 -4.78
C ALA A 70 -5.06 3.20 -5.80
N GLU A 71 -4.51 4.37 -5.41
CA GLU A 71 -3.61 5.18 -6.23
C GLU A 71 -2.34 4.38 -6.59
N TYR A 72 -1.67 3.81 -5.59
CA TYR A 72 -0.48 2.98 -5.82
C TYR A 72 -0.77 1.76 -6.68
N TYR A 73 -1.88 1.08 -6.43
CA TYR A 73 -2.27 -0.07 -7.25
C TYR A 73 -2.50 0.31 -8.72
N ALA A 74 -3.07 1.47 -9.00
CA ALA A 74 -3.24 1.95 -10.37
C ALA A 74 -1.90 2.20 -11.08
N GLU A 75 -0.87 2.66 -10.35
CA GLU A 75 0.49 2.80 -10.87
C GLU A 75 1.10 1.42 -11.20
N VAL A 76 0.94 0.44 -10.30
CA VAL A 76 1.39 -0.95 -10.51
C VAL A 76 0.72 -1.58 -11.74
N GLU A 77 -0.59 -1.42 -11.91
CA GLU A 77 -1.33 -1.94 -13.07
C GLU A 77 -0.85 -1.30 -14.38
N LYS A 78 -0.60 0.01 -14.38
CA LYS A 78 -0.05 0.71 -15.54
C LYS A 78 1.34 0.18 -15.91
N ALA A 79 2.21 -0.03 -14.91
CA ALA A 79 3.54 -0.58 -15.11
C ALA A 79 3.48 -2.05 -15.61
N TYR A 80 2.57 -2.85 -15.07
CA TYR A 80 2.31 -4.23 -15.49
C TYR A 80 1.90 -4.30 -16.96
N ALA A 81 0.93 -3.47 -17.36
CA ALA A 81 0.47 -3.40 -18.74
C ALA A 81 1.60 -2.95 -19.71
N ALA A 82 2.39 -1.94 -19.31
CA ALA A 82 3.50 -1.43 -20.11
C ALA A 82 4.60 -2.48 -20.33
N ARG A 83 4.80 -3.41 -19.39
CA ARG A 83 5.74 -4.53 -19.51
C ARG A 83 5.16 -5.76 -20.26
N GLY A 84 3.92 -5.66 -20.76
CA GLY A 84 3.24 -6.76 -21.44
C GLY A 84 2.88 -7.90 -20.48
N GLY A 85 2.44 -7.57 -19.28
CA GLY A 85 2.23 -8.48 -18.15
C GLY A 85 1.34 -9.70 -18.46
N GLU A 86 0.32 -9.55 -19.32
CA GLU A 86 -0.52 -10.67 -19.73
C GLU A 86 0.24 -11.81 -20.44
N ARG A 87 1.41 -11.51 -21.02
CA ARG A 87 2.28 -12.48 -21.71
C ARG A 87 3.36 -13.06 -20.82
N MET A 88 3.52 -12.56 -19.61
CA MET A 88 4.47 -13.10 -18.63
C MET A 88 4.04 -14.50 -18.20
N ASP A 89 4.99 -15.40 -17.94
CA ASP A 89 4.74 -16.61 -17.16
C ASP A 89 4.59 -16.27 -15.66
N ALA A 90 4.23 -17.26 -14.85
CA ALA A 90 3.98 -17.01 -13.43
C ALA A 90 5.24 -16.58 -12.66
N ALA A 91 6.43 -17.07 -13.05
CA ALA A 91 7.68 -16.66 -12.44
C ALA A 91 8.01 -15.18 -12.74
N ALA A 92 7.82 -14.74 -14.00
CA ALA A 92 8.01 -13.36 -14.39
C ALA A 92 6.99 -12.40 -13.74
N GLU A 93 5.73 -12.85 -13.59
CA GLU A 93 4.73 -12.06 -12.84
C GLU A 93 5.09 -11.94 -11.35
N MET A 94 5.56 -13.02 -10.73
CA MET A 94 6.03 -12.98 -9.34
C MET A 94 7.22 -12.04 -9.18
N ASP A 95 8.19 -12.11 -10.09
CA ASP A 95 9.33 -11.20 -10.14
C ASP A 95 8.89 -9.74 -10.24
N PHE A 96 7.94 -9.44 -11.12
CA PHE A 96 7.35 -8.12 -11.27
C PHE A 96 6.66 -7.62 -9.97
N PHE A 97 5.89 -8.47 -9.28
CA PHE A 97 5.21 -8.05 -8.04
C PHE A 97 6.19 -7.78 -6.91
N LEU A 98 7.28 -8.53 -6.81
CA LEU A 98 8.33 -8.21 -5.85
C LEU A 98 9.07 -6.92 -6.23
N ASP A 99 9.29 -6.65 -7.53
CA ASP A 99 9.81 -5.36 -8.00
C ASP A 99 8.87 -4.20 -7.65
N SER A 100 7.56 -4.40 -7.74
CA SER A 100 6.60 -3.35 -7.34
C SER A 100 6.74 -2.98 -5.87
N VAL A 101 7.04 -3.93 -4.97
CA VAL A 101 7.31 -3.62 -3.56
C VAL A 101 8.63 -2.87 -3.38
N ILE A 102 9.66 -3.17 -4.19
CA ILE A 102 10.91 -2.39 -4.18
C ILE A 102 10.65 -0.96 -4.67
N GLU A 103 9.83 -0.80 -5.72
CA GLU A 103 9.46 0.53 -6.20
C GLU A 103 8.63 1.31 -5.18
N LEU A 104 7.72 0.65 -4.46
CA LEU A 104 7.01 1.23 -3.33
C LEU A 104 8.00 1.78 -2.27
N TYR A 105 9.04 1.03 -1.95
CA TYR A 105 10.08 1.47 -1.03
C TYR A 105 10.89 2.67 -1.59
N ARG A 106 11.20 2.67 -2.88
CA ARG A 106 11.98 3.75 -3.51
C ARG A 106 11.22 5.07 -3.60
N SER A 107 9.97 4.99 -4.05
CA SER A 107 9.20 6.16 -4.48
C SER A 107 8.09 6.56 -3.50
N HIS A 108 7.65 5.66 -2.62
CA HIS A 108 6.49 5.86 -1.74
C HIS A 108 6.77 5.42 -0.28
N ARG A 109 7.95 5.76 0.27
CA ARG A 109 8.31 5.43 1.67
C ARG A 109 7.27 5.94 2.67
N ASP A 110 6.64 7.07 2.36
CA ASP A 110 5.60 7.65 3.20
C ASP A 110 4.34 6.78 3.28
N LEU A 111 3.99 6.08 2.19
CA LEU A 111 2.89 5.12 2.20
C LEU A 111 3.21 3.90 3.07
N LEU A 112 4.45 3.41 3.03
CA LEU A 112 4.90 2.32 3.90
C LEU A 112 4.86 2.72 5.39
N ARG A 113 5.33 3.93 5.73
CA ARG A 113 5.28 4.47 7.10
C ARG A 113 3.84 4.67 7.56
N PHE A 114 3.01 5.25 6.70
CA PHE A 114 1.59 5.41 6.99
C PHE A 114 0.92 4.07 7.26
N ASN A 115 1.15 3.06 6.41
CA ASN A 115 0.52 1.74 6.53
C ASN A 115 0.82 1.07 7.88
N ARG A 116 2.06 1.16 8.34
CA ARG A 116 2.42 0.63 9.67
C ARG A 116 1.64 1.34 10.80
N ASN A 117 1.59 2.67 10.76
CA ASN A 117 0.82 3.44 11.74
C ASN A 117 -0.68 3.15 11.63
N PHE A 118 -1.17 2.90 10.41
CA PHE A 118 -2.56 2.56 10.14
C PHE A 118 -2.97 1.24 10.80
N ASP A 119 -2.18 0.18 10.64
CA ASP A 119 -2.49 -1.13 11.22
C ASP A 119 -2.59 -1.06 12.76
N ALA A 120 -1.65 -0.37 13.41
CA ALA A 120 -1.67 -0.16 14.85
C ALA A 120 -2.91 0.66 15.28
N TYR A 121 -3.19 1.74 14.55
CA TYR A 121 -4.30 2.64 14.84
C TYR A 121 -5.68 1.96 14.75
N VAL A 122 -5.95 1.23 13.66
CA VAL A 122 -7.28 0.60 13.48
C VAL A 122 -7.54 -0.52 14.50
N ILE A 123 -6.49 -1.18 14.98
CA ILE A 123 -6.57 -2.14 16.08
C ILE A 123 -6.87 -1.41 17.39
N HIS A 124 -6.16 -0.34 17.70
CA HIS A 124 -6.34 0.45 18.92
C HIS A 124 -7.74 1.09 19.01
N GLU A 125 -8.25 1.63 17.91
CA GLU A 125 -9.59 2.25 17.82
C GLU A 125 -10.72 1.22 17.68
N GLU A 126 -10.42 -0.08 17.74
CA GLU A 126 -11.40 -1.16 17.59
C GLU A 126 -12.32 -0.99 16.37
N CYS A 127 -11.75 -0.54 15.25
CA CYS A 127 -12.51 -0.30 14.02
C CYS A 127 -13.26 -1.54 13.57
N THR A 128 -14.57 -1.41 13.36
CA THR A 128 -15.42 -2.54 12.98
C THR A 128 -15.14 -3.05 11.57
N ALA A 129 -15.48 -4.31 11.29
CA ALA A 129 -15.37 -4.89 9.95
C ALA A 129 -16.14 -4.08 8.89
N GLY A 130 -17.28 -3.46 9.28
CA GLY A 130 -18.05 -2.59 8.39
C GLY A 130 -17.31 -1.32 8.00
N GLN A 131 -16.66 -0.67 8.95
CA GLN A 131 -15.82 0.50 8.71
C GLN A 131 -14.60 0.15 7.83
N MET A 132 -13.97 -0.99 8.10
CA MET A 132 -12.78 -1.45 7.38
C MET A 132 -13.07 -2.00 5.97
N ARG A 133 -14.33 -2.26 5.62
CA ARG A 133 -14.67 -2.87 4.33
C ARG A 133 -14.07 -2.16 3.11
N PRO A 134 -14.17 -0.82 2.96
CA PRO A 134 -13.58 -0.14 1.80
C PRO A 134 -12.06 -0.34 1.69
N TYR A 135 -11.35 -0.26 2.81
CA TYR A 135 -9.91 -0.50 2.87
C TYR A 135 -9.56 -1.95 2.49
N ASN A 136 -10.26 -2.91 3.10
CA ASN A 136 -10.04 -4.32 2.81
C ASN A 136 -10.29 -4.65 1.33
N GLU A 137 -11.33 -4.07 0.71
CA GLU A 137 -11.60 -4.21 -0.72
C GLU A 137 -10.46 -3.66 -1.58
N ALA A 138 -9.88 -2.51 -1.20
CA ALA A 138 -8.76 -1.91 -1.91
C ALA A 138 -7.48 -2.77 -1.83
N VAL A 139 -7.14 -3.29 -0.64
CA VAL A 139 -5.92 -4.09 -0.47
C VAL A 139 -6.07 -5.55 -0.94
N HIS A 140 -7.28 -6.10 -0.93
CA HIS A 140 -7.55 -7.44 -1.45
C HIS A 140 -7.26 -7.60 -2.96
N VAL A 141 -7.11 -6.50 -3.68
CA VAL A 141 -6.69 -6.55 -5.09
C VAL A 141 -5.36 -7.29 -5.23
N PHE A 142 -4.40 -7.07 -4.34
CA PHE A 142 -3.11 -7.78 -4.35
C PHE A 142 -3.28 -9.29 -4.15
N ALA A 143 -4.13 -9.70 -3.22
CA ALA A 143 -4.41 -11.13 -2.99
C ALA A 143 -5.08 -11.79 -4.22
N ARG A 144 -6.01 -11.09 -4.88
CA ARG A 144 -6.65 -11.59 -6.11
C ARG A 144 -5.65 -11.73 -7.27
N LYS A 145 -4.74 -10.77 -7.42
CA LYS A 145 -3.67 -10.87 -8.44
C LYS A 145 -2.74 -12.03 -8.13
N PHE A 146 -2.33 -12.18 -6.89
CA PHE A 146 -1.52 -13.32 -6.47
C PHE A 146 -2.22 -14.66 -6.77
N HIS A 147 -3.52 -14.77 -6.51
CA HIS A 147 -4.32 -15.94 -6.89
C HIS A 147 -4.22 -16.24 -8.38
N THR A 148 -4.29 -15.21 -9.23
CA THR A 148 -4.15 -15.38 -10.69
C THR A 148 -2.77 -15.91 -11.06
N VAL A 149 -1.69 -15.35 -10.46
CA VAL A 149 -0.32 -15.85 -10.65
C VAL A 149 -0.17 -17.30 -10.21
N TYR A 150 -0.73 -17.65 -9.05
CA TYR A 150 -0.66 -19.02 -8.54
C TYR A 150 -1.41 -20.02 -9.42
N ARG A 151 -2.56 -19.64 -9.98
CA ARG A 151 -3.28 -20.46 -10.97
C ARG A 151 -2.48 -20.63 -12.26
N LYS A 152 -1.85 -19.56 -12.74
CA LYS A 152 -0.94 -19.61 -13.90
C LYS A 152 0.24 -20.55 -13.64
N ALA A 153 0.85 -20.47 -12.45
CA ALA A 153 1.94 -21.33 -12.02
C ALA A 153 1.58 -22.83 -12.03
N LYS A 154 0.33 -23.18 -11.70
CA LYS A 154 -0.17 -24.55 -11.83
C LYS A 154 -0.25 -25.03 -13.27
N ALA A 155 -0.43 -24.12 -14.23
CA ALA A 155 -0.54 -24.46 -15.65
C ALA A 155 0.84 -24.46 -16.33
N ASP A 156 1.73 -23.52 -16.01
CA ASP A 156 3.03 -23.35 -16.66
C ASP A 156 4.20 -24.01 -15.93
N GLY A 157 4.01 -24.39 -14.65
CA GLY A 157 5.01 -25.10 -13.85
C GLY A 157 6.23 -24.27 -13.43
N THR A 158 6.21 -22.96 -13.64
CA THR A 158 7.37 -22.07 -13.39
C THR A 158 7.59 -21.73 -11.92
N LEU A 159 6.58 -21.93 -11.06
CA LEU A 159 6.69 -21.78 -9.61
C LEU A 159 6.40 -23.10 -8.88
N ASP A 160 6.92 -23.21 -7.65
CA ASP A 160 6.66 -24.36 -6.79
C ASP A 160 5.25 -24.32 -6.18
N THR A 161 4.29 -24.92 -6.88
CA THR A 161 2.89 -25.04 -6.44
C THR A 161 2.65 -26.24 -5.49
N SER A 162 3.68 -26.95 -5.04
CA SER A 162 3.58 -27.89 -3.91
C SER A 162 3.38 -27.13 -2.59
N ILE A 163 3.79 -25.85 -2.53
CA ILE A 163 3.51 -24.93 -1.43
C ILE A 163 2.07 -24.42 -1.60
N PRO A 164 1.18 -24.57 -0.59
CA PRO A 164 -0.18 -24.03 -0.65
C PRO A 164 -0.20 -22.52 -0.90
N GLU A 165 -1.12 -22.04 -1.75
CA GLU A 165 -1.22 -20.65 -2.20
C GLU A 165 -1.11 -19.62 -1.05
N ARG A 166 -1.92 -19.78 0.01
CA ARG A 166 -1.89 -18.88 1.17
C ARG A 166 -0.51 -18.83 1.82
N ARG A 167 0.13 -19.97 1.92
CA ARG A 167 1.46 -20.08 2.54
C ARG A 167 2.53 -19.43 1.67
N LEU A 168 2.42 -19.58 0.36
CA LEU A 168 3.30 -18.91 -0.60
C LEU A 168 3.10 -17.40 -0.52
N PHE A 169 1.85 -16.90 -0.54
CA PHE A 169 1.54 -15.49 -0.43
C PHE A 169 2.11 -14.83 0.84
N VAL A 170 1.87 -15.45 2.00
CA VAL A 170 2.32 -14.91 3.29
C VAL A 170 3.84 -14.88 3.39
N ASN A 171 4.52 -15.93 2.92
CA ASN A 171 5.98 -16.05 3.05
C ASN A 171 6.77 -15.38 1.90
N THR A 172 6.09 -14.81 0.91
CA THR A 172 6.72 -14.02 -0.16
C THR A 172 6.24 -12.58 -0.10
N LEU A 173 5.16 -12.26 -0.79
CA LEU A 173 4.71 -10.87 -0.96
C LEU A 173 4.42 -10.15 0.36
N TYR A 174 3.68 -10.79 1.28
CA TYR A 174 3.36 -10.16 2.56
C TYR A 174 4.60 -9.97 3.45
N ALA A 175 5.47 -10.98 3.52
CA ALA A 175 6.72 -10.86 4.28
C ALA A 175 7.64 -9.80 3.66
N PHE A 176 7.73 -9.75 2.32
CA PHE A 176 8.53 -8.77 1.61
C PHE A 176 8.04 -7.34 1.84
N LEU A 177 6.72 -7.12 1.77
CA LEU A 177 6.10 -5.84 2.09
C LEU A 177 6.39 -5.42 3.54
N SER A 178 6.35 -6.36 4.50
CA SER A 178 6.65 -6.10 5.91
C SER A 178 8.09 -5.65 6.12
N VAL A 179 9.05 -6.29 5.42
CA VAL A 179 10.47 -5.89 5.46
C VAL A 179 10.67 -4.51 4.84
N ALA A 180 10.06 -4.25 3.66
CA ALA A 180 10.13 -2.94 3.01
C ALA A 180 9.55 -1.83 3.91
N GLY A 181 8.44 -2.10 4.60
CA GLY A 181 7.85 -1.21 5.60
C GLY A 181 8.81 -0.91 6.75
N LYS A 182 9.49 -1.95 7.26
CA LYS A 182 10.50 -1.77 8.31
C LYS A 182 11.69 -0.92 7.83
N TYR A 183 12.15 -1.15 6.62
CA TYR A 183 13.26 -0.39 6.04
C TYR A 183 12.88 1.08 5.77
N ALA A 184 11.61 1.35 5.45
CA ALA A 184 11.13 2.72 5.26
C ALA A 184 11.17 3.58 6.54
N GLU A 185 11.20 2.95 7.71
CA GLU A 185 11.38 3.63 9.01
C GLU A 185 12.83 3.90 9.37
N GLY A 186 13.75 3.18 8.75
CA GLY A 186 15.15 3.09 9.14
C GLY A 186 15.44 1.89 10.04
N LEU A 187 16.72 1.57 10.16
CA LEU A 187 17.20 0.51 11.04
C LEU A 187 17.28 1.00 12.49
N LEU A 188 17.02 0.08 13.46
CA LEU A 188 17.20 0.36 14.89
C LEU A 188 18.66 0.71 15.23
N TYR A 189 19.59 0.15 14.49
CA TYR A 189 21.04 0.37 14.61
C TYR A 189 21.59 0.73 13.23
N PRO A 190 21.31 1.96 12.74
CA PRO A 190 21.84 2.36 11.44
C PRO A 190 23.38 2.39 11.54
N PRO A 191 24.10 1.82 10.59
CA PRO A 191 25.44 2.24 10.33
C PRO A 191 25.41 3.74 9.95
N ASP A 192 26.51 4.44 10.15
CA ASP A 192 26.61 5.89 10.03
C ASP A 192 25.89 6.49 8.82
N GLY A 193 24.77 7.16 9.04
CA GLY A 193 24.03 7.96 8.04
C GLY A 193 22.75 7.34 7.48
N PRO A 194 21.95 8.13 6.73
CA PRO A 194 20.72 7.67 6.08
C PRO A 194 21.05 6.65 4.99
N GLN A 195 20.46 5.44 5.08
CA GLN A 195 20.70 4.36 4.13
C GLN A 195 19.56 4.19 3.14
N ASP A 196 19.95 3.98 1.90
CA ASP A 196 19.10 3.34 0.91
C ASP A 196 19.28 1.82 0.98
N LEU A 197 18.26 1.11 1.46
CA LEU A 197 18.26 -0.34 1.61
C LEU A 197 17.67 -1.06 0.40
N THR A 198 17.74 -0.43 -0.78
CA THR A 198 17.27 -1.04 -2.03
C THR A 198 18.03 -2.32 -2.37
N ASP A 199 19.36 -2.35 -2.17
CA ASP A 199 20.18 -3.53 -2.47
C ASP A 199 19.84 -4.70 -1.56
N GLU A 200 19.47 -4.44 -0.30
CA GLU A 200 18.98 -5.46 0.63
C GLU A 200 17.66 -6.05 0.19
N LEU A 201 16.74 -5.22 -0.31
CA LEU A 201 15.49 -5.69 -0.89
C LEU A 201 15.73 -6.50 -2.18
N LEU A 202 16.66 -6.09 -3.02
CA LEU A 202 17.04 -6.83 -4.22
C LEU A 202 17.66 -8.20 -3.86
N LEU A 203 18.47 -8.27 -2.81
CA LEU A 203 19.00 -9.53 -2.31
C LEU A 203 17.90 -10.42 -1.77
N LEU A 204 16.99 -9.88 -0.96
CA LEU A 204 15.86 -10.63 -0.40
C LEU A 204 14.94 -11.16 -1.52
N LYS A 205 14.66 -10.35 -2.55
CA LYS A 205 13.92 -10.77 -3.75
C LYS A 205 14.59 -12.00 -4.41
N ARG A 206 15.91 -11.95 -4.61
CA ARG A 206 16.65 -13.08 -5.20
C ARG A 206 16.55 -14.34 -4.34
N ILE A 207 16.61 -14.22 -3.02
CA ILE A 207 16.44 -15.35 -2.09
C ILE A 207 15.05 -15.96 -2.25
N PHE A 208 14.00 -15.14 -2.26
CA PHE A 208 12.62 -15.62 -2.40
C PHE A 208 12.41 -16.32 -3.75
N LEU A 209 12.80 -15.68 -4.85
CA LEU A 209 12.66 -16.28 -6.18
C LEU A 209 13.49 -17.57 -6.31
N GLY A 210 14.70 -17.59 -5.77
CA GLY A 210 15.53 -18.78 -5.75
C GLY A 210 14.93 -19.98 -5.00
N ALA A 211 14.06 -19.70 -4.03
CA ALA A 211 13.35 -20.73 -3.26
C ALA A 211 12.07 -21.27 -3.94
N ILE A 212 11.45 -20.47 -4.83
CA ILE A 212 10.11 -20.78 -5.34
C ILE A 212 10.04 -20.95 -6.87
N VAL A 213 11.02 -20.41 -7.62
CA VAL A 213 11.07 -20.56 -9.09
C VAL A 213 11.63 -21.92 -9.44
N ARG A 214 10.89 -22.68 -10.24
CA ARG A 214 11.35 -23.95 -10.81
C ARG A 214 12.13 -23.69 -12.09
N ARG A 215 13.34 -24.22 -12.18
CA ARG A 215 14.08 -24.24 -13.44
C ARG A 215 13.48 -25.33 -14.32
N PRO A 216 13.26 -25.07 -15.61
CA PRO A 216 12.88 -26.13 -16.53
C PRO A 216 13.98 -27.19 -16.53
N SER A 217 13.55 -28.47 -16.45
CA SER A 217 14.41 -29.64 -16.48
C SER A 217 15.03 -29.78 -17.86
#